data_91ea61cef220616fc9be0eb23f8d15f1
#
_entry.id   91ea61cef220616fc9be0eb23f8d15f1
#
_cell.length_a   1.000
_cell.length_b   1.000
_cell.length_c   1.000
_cell.angle_alpha   90.00
_cell.angle_beta   90.00
_cell.angle_gamma   90.00
#
_symmetry.space_group_name_H-M   'P 1'
#
loop_
_entity.id
_entity.type
_entity.pdbx_description
1 polymer ?
#
loop_
_entity_poly.entity_id
_entity_poly.type
_entity_poly.pdbx_seq_one_letter_code
_entity_poly.pdbx_strand_id
1 'polypeptide(L)'
;MKIVLCGEGAVGKTALRERYLGKEFTSSYLMTIGADFAVQKTEVEGKEVKFQIWDLAGQERFNSVRSLYYQGSHGVLFVFDVTRPESIQRLADGWIHELKKHIRGGPIPAVVLGNKTDLRDPTDPTHITKEQGKELVKKMAEVFGNGEIQMPYLETSAKTGENVQEAFKNLAEMIISGK
;
A
#
# COMPACT_ATOMS: atom_id res chain seq x y z
N MET A 1 -7.34 -6.07 -13.26
CA MET A 1 -7.63 -5.69 -11.86
C MET A 1 -7.11 -4.29 -11.60
N LYS A 2 -7.88 -3.43 -10.99
CA LYS A 2 -7.44 -2.10 -10.56
C LYS A 2 -7.00 -2.17 -9.11
N ILE A 3 -5.78 -1.76 -8.82
CA ILE A 3 -5.25 -1.64 -7.46
C ILE A 3 -4.76 -0.22 -7.19
N VAL A 4 -4.90 0.24 -5.96
CA VAL A 4 -4.49 1.57 -5.54
C VAL A 4 -3.41 1.49 -4.46
N LEU A 5 -2.42 2.37 -4.51
CA LEU A 5 -1.43 2.56 -3.46
C LEU A 5 -1.83 3.77 -2.62
N CYS A 6 -2.06 3.56 -1.34
CA CYS A 6 -2.51 4.56 -0.38
C CYS A 6 -1.48 4.76 0.73
N GLY A 7 -1.32 6.00 1.18
CA GLY A 7 -0.39 6.36 2.26
C GLY A 7 0.17 7.76 2.07
N GLU A 8 0.83 8.25 3.12
CA GLU A 8 1.40 9.59 3.19
C GLU A 8 2.38 9.92 2.06
N GLY A 9 2.69 11.21 1.92
CA GLY A 9 3.78 11.67 1.07
C GLY A 9 5.12 11.08 1.48
N ALA A 10 5.95 10.72 0.49
CA ALA A 10 7.30 10.23 0.67
C ALA A 10 7.46 8.88 1.43
N VAL A 11 6.39 8.09 1.63
CA VAL A 11 6.51 6.72 2.20
C VAL A 11 7.05 5.70 1.20
N GLY A 12 7.14 6.06 -0.09
CA GLY A 12 7.76 5.25 -1.14
C GLY A 12 6.78 4.48 -2.03
N LYS A 13 5.51 4.90 -2.13
CA LYS A 13 4.50 4.28 -3.02
C LYS A 13 4.98 4.20 -4.47
N THR A 14 5.44 5.31 -5.02
CA THR A 14 5.99 5.40 -6.38
C THR A 14 7.20 4.48 -6.55
N ALA A 15 8.12 4.49 -5.59
CA ALA A 15 9.31 3.65 -5.63
C ALA A 15 8.96 2.14 -5.58
N LEU A 16 7.97 1.74 -4.77
CA LEU A 16 7.47 0.37 -4.72
C LEU A 16 6.86 -0.04 -6.07
N ARG A 17 6.02 0.81 -6.68
CA ARG A 17 5.47 0.57 -8.01
C ARG A 17 6.57 0.42 -9.06
N GLU A 18 7.50 1.35 -9.12
CA GLU A 18 8.61 1.32 -10.08
C GLU A 18 9.46 0.06 -9.90
N ARG A 19 9.75 -0.32 -8.65
CA ARG A 19 10.49 -1.55 -8.34
C ARG A 19 9.72 -2.81 -8.77
N TYR A 20 8.41 -2.83 -8.55
CA TYR A 20 7.55 -3.91 -9.02
C TYR A 20 7.56 -4.06 -10.54
N LEU A 21 7.63 -2.95 -11.26
CA LEU A 21 7.73 -2.89 -12.73
C LEU A 21 9.13 -3.25 -13.26
N GLY A 22 10.07 -3.62 -12.39
CA GLY A 22 11.43 -4.00 -12.77
C GLY A 22 12.39 -2.84 -12.98
N LYS A 23 12.01 -1.61 -12.61
CA LYS A 23 12.90 -0.46 -12.68
C LYS A 23 13.89 -0.43 -11.52
N GLU A 24 15.06 0.13 -11.76
CA GLU A 24 16.04 0.38 -10.70
C GLU A 24 15.58 1.48 -9.76
N PHE A 25 16.00 1.38 -8.49
CA PHE A 25 15.71 2.40 -7.51
C PHE A 25 16.55 3.66 -7.80
N THR A 26 15.88 4.79 -7.85
CA THR A 26 16.53 6.10 -7.92
C THR A 26 16.27 6.88 -6.64
N SER A 27 17.31 7.49 -6.06
CA SER A 27 17.19 8.28 -4.83
C SER A 27 16.51 9.64 -5.04
N SER A 28 16.30 10.04 -6.30
CA SER A 28 15.62 11.31 -6.61
C SER A 28 14.14 11.21 -6.27
N TYR A 29 13.72 11.96 -5.27
CA TYR A 29 12.30 12.07 -4.92
C TYR A 29 11.62 13.07 -5.87
N LEU A 30 10.76 12.54 -6.73
CA LEU A 30 9.79 13.34 -7.48
C LEU A 30 8.41 13.17 -6.85
N MET A 31 7.81 14.28 -6.49
CA MET A 31 6.50 14.27 -5.87
C MET A 31 5.41 13.92 -6.89
N THR A 32 4.58 12.92 -6.57
CA THR A 32 3.40 12.61 -7.39
C THR A 32 2.38 13.75 -7.30
N ILE A 33 1.94 14.25 -8.45
CA ILE A 33 0.89 15.27 -8.56
C ILE A 33 -0.41 14.57 -8.96
N GLY A 34 -1.40 14.56 -8.06
CA GLY A 34 -2.68 13.90 -8.30
C GLY A 34 -2.60 12.38 -8.24
N ALA A 35 -2.57 11.73 -9.38
CA ALA A 35 -2.40 10.29 -9.49
C ALA A 35 -1.62 9.95 -10.75
N ASP A 36 -0.83 8.88 -10.67
CA ASP A 36 -0.14 8.28 -11.81
C ASP A 36 -0.48 6.79 -11.88
N PHE A 37 -0.51 6.20 -13.07
CA PHE A 37 -0.84 4.80 -13.20
C PHE A 37 0.10 4.06 -14.13
N ALA A 38 0.23 2.75 -13.88
CA ALA A 38 0.95 1.83 -14.74
C ALA A 38 0.15 0.57 -14.98
N VAL A 39 0.46 -0.11 -16.07
CA VAL A 39 -0.14 -1.39 -16.41
C VAL A 39 0.93 -2.46 -16.43
N GLN A 40 0.71 -3.54 -15.69
CA GLN A 40 1.58 -4.70 -15.64
C GLN A 40 0.78 -5.98 -15.90
N LYS A 41 1.30 -6.83 -16.77
CA LYS A 41 0.83 -8.20 -16.90
C LYS A 41 1.69 -9.10 -16.03
N THR A 42 1.05 -9.99 -15.30
CA THR A 42 1.70 -10.98 -14.43
C THR A 42 0.91 -12.27 -14.46
N GLU A 43 1.49 -13.35 -13.99
CA GLU A 43 0.83 -14.63 -13.81
C GLU A 43 0.62 -14.89 -12.33
N VAL A 44 -0.61 -15.24 -11.94
CA VAL A 44 -0.98 -15.60 -10.59
C VAL A 44 -1.81 -16.88 -10.63
N GLU A 45 -1.38 -17.91 -9.92
CA GLU A 45 -2.04 -19.24 -9.91
C GLU A 45 -2.32 -19.79 -11.33
N GLY A 46 -1.36 -19.62 -12.26
CA GLY A 46 -1.50 -20.09 -13.67
C GLY A 46 -2.44 -19.26 -14.54
N LYS A 47 -2.91 -18.10 -14.06
CA LYS A 47 -3.78 -17.19 -14.82
C LYS A 47 -3.06 -15.90 -15.15
N GLU A 48 -3.15 -15.45 -16.41
CA GLU A 48 -2.68 -14.10 -16.78
C GLU A 48 -3.57 -13.06 -16.13
N VAL A 49 -2.96 -12.18 -15.36
CA VAL A 49 -3.61 -11.06 -14.68
C VAL A 49 -3.03 -9.75 -15.19
N LYS A 50 -3.91 -8.82 -15.54
CA LYS A 50 -3.53 -7.45 -15.89
C LYS A 50 -3.84 -6.50 -14.75
N PHE A 51 -2.79 -5.98 -14.12
CA PHE A 51 -2.91 -4.92 -13.12
C PHE A 51 -2.95 -3.54 -13.75
N GLN A 52 -3.84 -2.71 -13.26
CA GLN A 52 -3.79 -1.26 -13.37
C GLN A 52 -3.41 -0.73 -11.99
N ILE A 53 -2.17 -0.28 -11.84
CA ILE A 53 -1.59 0.15 -10.56
C ILE A 53 -1.67 1.67 -10.49
N TRP A 54 -2.49 2.18 -9.58
CA TRP A 54 -2.70 3.61 -9.36
C TRP A 54 -1.89 4.09 -8.16
N ASP A 55 -0.91 4.95 -8.41
CA ASP A 55 -0.11 5.61 -7.37
C ASP A 55 -0.75 6.95 -7.04
N LEU A 56 -1.35 7.05 -5.86
CA LEU A 56 -2.06 8.25 -5.44
C LEU A 56 -1.13 9.20 -4.67
N ALA A 57 -1.24 10.50 -4.97
CA ALA A 57 -0.52 11.53 -4.25
C ALA A 57 -0.86 11.49 -2.75
N GLY A 58 0.19 11.41 -1.91
CA GLY A 58 0.03 11.26 -0.45
C GLY A 58 -0.31 12.55 0.28
N GLN A 59 -0.30 13.69 -0.36
CA GLN A 59 -0.51 14.99 0.28
C GLN A 59 -1.99 15.32 0.46
N GLU A 60 -2.34 15.96 1.57
CA GLU A 60 -3.72 16.34 1.93
C GLU A 60 -4.42 17.22 0.88
N ARG A 61 -3.68 18.11 0.23
CA ARG A 61 -4.23 18.98 -0.83
C ARG A 61 -4.86 18.23 -2.00
N PHE A 62 -4.59 16.94 -2.15
CA PHE A 62 -5.17 16.08 -3.19
C PHE A 62 -6.34 15.21 -2.71
N ASN A 63 -6.82 15.39 -1.47
CA ASN A 63 -7.89 14.55 -0.90
C ASN A 63 -9.17 14.54 -1.76
N SER A 64 -9.59 15.72 -2.26
CA SER A 64 -10.79 15.83 -3.08
C SER A 64 -10.70 15.09 -4.42
N VAL A 65 -9.49 14.95 -4.95
CA VAL A 65 -9.25 14.30 -6.24
C VAL A 65 -9.07 12.78 -6.06
N ARG A 66 -8.50 12.33 -4.93
CA ARG A 66 -8.25 10.91 -4.66
C ARG A 66 -9.53 10.06 -4.67
N SER A 67 -10.63 10.61 -4.18
CA SER A 67 -11.92 9.92 -4.14
C SER A 67 -12.38 9.38 -5.50
N LEU A 68 -12.02 10.07 -6.57
CA LEU A 68 -12.33 9.65 -7.94
C LEU A 68 -11.58 8.38 -8.35
N TYR A 69 -10.40 8.16 -7.77
CA TYR A 69 -9.55 7.03 -8.11
C TYR A 69 -9.87 5.77 -7.29
N TYR A 70 -10.61 5.88 -6.18
CA TYR A 70 -11.02 4.71 -5.39
C TYR A 70 -12.12 3.89 -6.06
N GLN A 71 -12.96 4.50 -6.88
CA GLN A 71 -14.06 3.81 -7.53
C GLN A 71 -13.58 2.69 -8.45
N GLY A 72 -14.20 1.51 -8.33
CA GLY A 72 -13.85 0.33 -9.13
C GLY A 72 -12.48 -0.27 -8.78
N SER A 73 -11.90 0.08 -7.63
CA SER A 73 -10.70 -0.60 -7.14
C SER A 73 -11.06 -2.00 -6.66
N HIS A 74 -10.20 -2.98 -6.99
CA HIS A 74 -10.35 -4.37 -6.62
C HIS A 74 -9.49 -4.72 -5.40
N GLY A 75 -8.48 -3.91 -5.11
CA GLY A 75 -7.61 -4.09 -3.96
C GLY A 75 -6.78 -2.85 -3.65
N VAL A 76 -6.19 -2.82 -2.47
CA VAL A 76 -5.38 -1.71 -1.98
C VAL A 76 -4.08 -2.17 -1.34
N LEU A 77 -2.99 -1.45 -1.60
CA LEU A 77 -1.74 -1.52 -0.86
C LEU A 77 -1.65 -0.27 0.01
N PHE A 78 -1.77 -0.44 1.32
CA PHE A 78 -1.51 0.62 2.28
C PHE A 78 -0.02 0.66 2.60
N VAL A 79 0.61 1.82 2.46
CA VAL A 79 2.05 1.98 2.63
C VAL A 79 2.37 2.99 3.69
N PHE A 80 3.20 2.62 4.65
CA PHE A 80 3.81 3.52 5.61
C PHE A 80 5.34 3.38 5.61
N ASP A 81 6.03 4.32 6.22
CA ASP A 81 7.48 4.37 6.36
C ASP A 81 7.86 3.91 7.77
N VAL A 82 8.61 2.82 7.91
CA VAL A 82 9.00 2.26 9.21
C VAL A 82 9.87 3.19 10.04
N THR A 83 10.48 4.20 9.40
CA THR A 83 11.30 5.23 10.08
C THR A 83 10.50 6.47 10.50
N ARG A 84 9.18 6.50 10.16
CA ARG A 84 8.28 7.63 10.48
C ARG A 84 6.97 7.14 11.08
N PRO A 85 6.89 7.02 12.42
CA PRO A 85 5.70 6.49 13.12
C PRO A 85 4.40 7.22 12.78
N GLU A 86 4.47 8.53 12.54
CA GLU A 86 3.31 9.31 12.16
C GLU A 86 2.66 8.84 10.84
N SER A 87 3.43 8.21 9.96
CA SER A 87 2.90 7.73 8.68
C SER A 87 1.93 6.56 8.82
N ILE A 88 2.14 5.65 9.79
CA ILE A 88 1.18 4.58 10.06
C ILE A 88 -0.03 5.10 10.83
N GLN A 89 0.16 6.07 11.75
CA GLN A 89 -0.95 6.69 12.45
C GLN A 89 -1.92 7.36 11.46
N ARG A 90 -1.39 8.10 10.49
CA ARG A 90 -2.21 8.71 9.43
C ARG A 90 -2.88 7.70 8.50
N LEU A 91 -2.29 6.50 8.31
CA LEU A 91 -3.00 5.41 7.63
C LEU A 91 -4.25 5.00 8.41
N ALA A 92 -4.11 4.77 9.71
CA ALA A 92 -5.20 4.31 10.56
C ALA A 92 -6.31 5.37 10.71
N ASP A 93 -5.93 6.62 10.96
CA ASP A 93 -6.89 7.69 11.28
C ASP A 93 -7.47 8.38 10.03
N GLY A 94 -6.78 8.31 8.90
CA GLY A 94 -7.17 9.05 7.69
C GLY A 94 -7.49 8.16 6.49
N TRP A 95 -6.47 7.51 5.94
CA TRP A 95 -6.58 6.80 4.66
C TRP A 95 -7.59 5.67 4.66
N ILE A 96 -7.66 4.90 5.74
CA ILE A 96 -8.63 3.81 5.88
C ILE A 96 -10.05 4.35 5.85
N HIS A 97 -10.34 5.41 6.59
CA HIS A 97 -11.65 6.03 6.63
C HIS A 97 -12.02 6.67 5.30
N GLU A 98 -11.05 7.34 4.65
CA GLU A 98 -11.25 7.94 3.33
C GLU A 98 -11.60 6.87 2.29
N LEU A 99 -10.82 5.79 2.22
CA LEU A 99 -11.06 4.69 1.29
C LEU A 99 -12.42 4.02 1.56
N LYS A 100 -12.73 3.69 2.81
CA LYS A 100 -13.98 3.05 3.23
C LYS A 100 -15.20 3.87 2.81
N LYS A 101 -15.13 5.19 2.90
CA LYS A 101 -16.21 6.11 2.49
C LYS A 101 -16.49 6.08 0.99
N HIS A 102 -15.49 5.82 0.16
CA HIS A 102 -15.59 5.96 -1.29
C HIS A 102 -15.66 4.63 -2.06
N ILE A 103 -15.41 3.49 -1.40
CA ILE A 103 -15.60 2.17 -1.99
C ILE A 103 -17.08 1.77 -1.86
N ARG A 104 -17.66 1.38 -2.99
CA ARG A 104 -19.02 0.83 -3.02
C ARG A 104 -18.97 -0.69 -2.96
N GLY A 105 -19.87 -1.31 -2.22
CA GLY A 105 -20.00 -2.78 -2.16
C GLY A 105 -19.26 -3.45 -1.01
N GLY A 106 -18.71 -2.67 -0.07
CA GLY A 106 -17.99 -3.19 1.10
C GLY A 106 -16.48 -3.15 0.98
N PRO A 107 -15.77 -3.65 2.00
CA PRO A 107 -14.31 -3.63 2.01
C PRO A 107 -13.72 -4.52 0.92
N ILE A 108 -12.60 -4.10 0.36
CA ILE A 108 -11.85 -4.82 -0.69
C ILE A 108 -10.58 -5.43 -0.10
N PRO A 109 -9.99 -6.48 -0.74
CA PRO A 109 -8.69 -7.01 -0.37
C PRO A 109 -7.64 -5.94 -0.13
N ALA A 110 -6.93 -6.05 0.98
CA ALA A 110 -5.96 -5.04 1.42
C ALA A 110 -4.70 -5.69 1.99
N VAL A 111 -3.53 -5.15 1.63
CA VAL A 111 -2.24 -5.52 2.21
C VAL A 111 -1.57 -4.27 2.77
N VAL A 112 -0.95 -4.36 3.93
CA VAL A 112 -0.24 -3.25 4.56
C VAL A 112 1.26 -3.46 4.47
N LEU A 113 1.96 -2.44 4.00
CA LEU A 113 3.40 -2.47 3.74
C LEU A 113 4.12 -1.50 4.67
N GLY A 114 4.99 -2.02 5.54
CA GLY A 114 5.98 -1.24 6.26
C GLY A 114 7.22 -1.09 5.39
N ASN A 115 7.32 0.02 4.67
CA ASN A 115 8.38 0.25 3.69
C ASN A 115 9.60 0.94 4.29
N LYS A 116 10.72 0.87 3.55
CA LYS A 116 12.04 1.42 3.88
C LYS A 116 12.75 0.67 5.03
N THR A 117 12.58 -0.65 5.09
CA THR A 117 13.28 -1.50 6.07
C THR A 117 14.79 -1.36 6.02
N ASP A 118 15.33 -1.02 4.84
CA ASP A 118 16.75 -0.73 4.62
C ASP A 118 17.28 0.51 5.37
N LEU A 119 16.38 1.38 5.84
CA LEU A 119 16.70 2.58 6.62
C LEU A 119 16.41 2.42 8.11
N ARG A 120 15.84 1.26 8.53
CA ARG A 120 15.53 1.04 9.93
C ARG A 120 16.82 0.94 10.76
N ASP A 121 16.93 1.79 11.77
CA ASP A 121 17.96 1.69 12.80
C ASP A 121 17.37 0.97 14.02
N PRO A 122 17.89 -0.22 14.38
CA PRO A 122 17.40 -0.97 15.54
C PRO A 122 17.69 -0.28 16.89
N THR A 123 18.57 0.72 16.90
CA THR A 123 18.90 1.51 18.10
C THR A 123 18.02 2.76 18.25
N ASP A 124 17.29 3.13 17.22
CA ASP A 124 16.34 4.24 17.25
C ASP A 124 14.96 3.76 17.75
N PRO A 125 14.56 4.13 18.99
CA PRO A 125 13.30 3.70 19.57
C PRO A 125 12.07 4.29 18.88
N THR A 126 12.24 5.27 18.00
CA THR A 126 11.14 5.86 17.23
C THR A 126 10.80 5.03 15.98
N HIS A 127 11.73 4.22 15.49
CA HIS A 127 11.47 3.36 14.34
C HIS A 127 10.51 2.22 14.70
N ILE A 128 9.56 1.97 13.81
CA ILE A 128 8.55 0.93 14.01
C ILE A 128 9.18 -0.46 13.85
N THR A 129 9.09 -1.29 14.89
CA THR A 129 9.51 -2.70 14.81
C THR A 129 8.49 -3.53 14.03
N LYS A 130 8.89 -4.72 13.61
CA LYS A 130 7.99 -5.65 12.91
C LYS A 130 6.79 -6.05 13.75
N GLU A 131 6.99 -6.24 15.05
CA GLU A 131 5.96 -6.61 16.01
C GLU A 131 4.95 -5.47 16.20
N GLN A 132 5.43 -4.23 16.36
CA GLN A 132 4.59 -3.04 16.42
C GLN A 132 3.78 -2.86 15.13
N GLY A 133 4.41 -3.05 13.97
CA GLY A 133 3.72 -3.02 12.68
C GLY A 133 2.58 -4.02 12.60
N LYS A 134 2.80 -5.28 12.98
CA LYS A 134 1.77 -6.33 13.02
C LYS A 134 0.60 -5.98 13.95
N GLU A 135 0.89 -5.46 15.14
CA GLU A 135 -0.14 -5.07 16.10
C GLU A 135 -1.00 -3.93 15.58
N LEU A 136 -0.37 -2.90 14.99
CA LEU A 136 -1.08 -1.76 14.42
C LEU A 136 -1.96 -2.18 13.24
N VAL A 137 -1.45 -3.06 12.37
CA VAL A 137 -2.23 -3.58 11.23
C VAL A 137 -3.43 -4.39 11.68
N LYS A 138 -3.33 -5.15 12.76
CA LYS A 138 -4.48 -5.85 13.35
C LYS A 138 -5.60 -4.90 13.75
N LYS A 139 -5.26 -3.79 14.41
CA LYS A 139 -6.23 -2.72 14.75
C LYS A 139 -6.82 -2.07 13.50
N MET A 140 -6.00 -1.84 12.47
CA MET A 140 -6.46 -1.31 11.19
C MET A 140 -7.44 -2.25 10.49
N ALA A 141 -7.22 -3.56 10.53
CA ALA A 141 -8.11 -4.56 9.95
C ALA A 141 -9.50 -4.56 10.61
N GLU A 142 -9.57 -4.36 11.91
CA GLU A 142 -10.83 -4.22 12.65
C GLU A 142 -11.65 -3.02 12.15
N VAL A 143 -10.98 -1.88 11.91
CA VAL A 143 -11.62 -0.66 11.40
C VAL A 143 -12.03 -0.80 9.94
N PHE A 144 -11.15 -1.32 9.08
CA PHE A 144 -11.36 -1.40 7.63
C PHE A 144 -12.40 -2.46 7.26
N GLY A 145 -12.25 -3.66 7.79
CA GLY A 145 -13.01 -4.84 7.42
C GLY A 145 -14.07 -5.26 8.44
N ASN A 146 -14.34 -4.48 9.49
CA ASN A 146 -15.24 -4.85 10.59
C ASN A 146 -14.90 -6.23 11.21
N GLY A 147 -13.62 -6.63 11.15
CA GLY A 147 -13.16 -7.95 11.60
C GLY A 147 -13.35 -9.10 10.58
N GLU A 148 -13.97 -8.85 9.43
CA GLU A 148 -14.26 -9.86 8.41
C GLU A 148 -13.13 -10.06 7.40
N ILE A 149 -12.20 -9.08 7.30
CA ILE A 149 -11.10 -9.11 6.33
C ILE A 149 -9.77 -9.27 7.03
N GLN A 150 -8.97 -10.20 6.52
CA GLN A 150 -7.56 -10.26 6.86
C GLN A 150 -6.78 -9.21 6.09
N MET A 151 -5.92 -8.47 6.78
CA MET A 151 -4.99 -7.53 6.19
C MET A 151 -3.56 -8.04 6.45
N PRO A 152 -2.95 -8.79 5.51
CA PRO A 152 -1.57 -9.20 5.65
C PRO A 152 -0.63 -8.00 5.82
N TYR A 153 0.37 -8.16 6.69
CA TYR A 153 1.45 -7.19 6.89
C TYR A 153 2.74 -7.72 6.33
N LEU A 154 3.38 -6.96 5.45
CA LEU A 154 4.72 -7.24 4.94
C LEU A 154 5.65 -6.05 5.19
N GLU A 155 6.88 -6.37 5.52
CA GLU A 155 7.97 -5.40 5.52
C GLU A 155 8.61 -5.37 4.13
N THR A 156 8.82 -4.17 3.60
CA THR A 156 9.33 -3.98 2.24
C THR A 156 10.47 -2.98 2.19
N SER A 157 11.33 -3.13 1.20
CA SER A 157 12.25 -2.08 0.77
C SER A 157 12.18 -1.90 -0.75
N ALA A 158 11.70 -0.76 -1.20
CA ALA A 158 11.75 -0.42 -2.62
C ALA A 158 13.20 -0.34 -3.14
N LYS A 159 14.16 0.02 -2.26
CA LYS A 159 15.57 0.14 -2.60
C LYS A 159 16.20 -1.23 -2.86
N THR A 160 16.05 -2.18 -1.96
CA THR A 160 16.64 -3.51 -2.09
C THR A 160 15.78 -4.46 -2.93
N GLY A 161 14.48 -4.20 -3.05
CA GLY A 161 13.49 -5.07 -3.68
C GLY A 161 12.86 -6.08 -2.71
N GLU A 162 13.24 -6.03 -1.42
CA GLU A 162 12.72 -6.94 -0.41
C GLU A 162 11.20 -6.95 -0.38
N ASN A 163 10.61 -8.13 -0.53
CA ASN A 163 9.16 -8.42 -0.49
C ASN A 163 8.27 -7.59 -1.43
N VAL A 164 8.85 -6.86 -2.40
CA VAL A 164 8.04 -6.03 -3.30
C VAL A 164 7.17 -6.89 -4.22
N GLN A 165 7.74 -7.92 -4.86
CA GLN A 165 6.97 -8.83 -5.71
C GLN A 165 5.92 -9.61 -4.91
N GLU A 166 6.28 -10.06 -3.70
CA GLU A 166 5.40 -10.80 -2.79
C GLU A 166 4.17 -9.96 -2.37
N ALA A 167 4.35 -8.67 -2.11
CA ALA A 167 3.26 -7.76 -1.74
C ALA A 167 2.17 -7.69 -2.82
N PHE A 168 2.56 -7.54 -4.08
CA PHE A 168 1.61 -7.50 -5.20
C PHE A 168 0.99 -8.87 -5.49
N LYS A 169 1.78 -9.95 -5.34
CA LYS A 169 1.30 -11.32 -5.50
C LYS A 169 0.23 -11.65 -4.46
N ASN A 170 0.49 -11.38 -3.17
CA ASN A 170 -0.47 -11.63 -2.09
C ASN A 170 -1.79 -10.88 -2.33
N LEU A 171 -1.72 -9.61 -2.73
CA LEU A 171 -2.92 -8.86 -3.05
C LEU A 171 -3.69 -9.47 -4.23
N ALA A 172 -2.97 -9.94 -5.26
CA ALA A 172 -3.59 -10.58 -6.42
C ALA A 172 -4.31 -11.88 -6.05
N GLU A 173 -3.68 -12.72 -5.25
CA GLU A 173 -4.26 -13.97 -4.76
C GLU A 173 -5.52 -13.73 -3.93
N MET A 174 -5.51 -12.72 -3.06
CA MET A 174 -6.70 -12.32 -2.29
C MET A 174 -7.84 -11.84 -3.21
N ILE A 175 -7.55 -11.05 -4.23
CA ILE A 175 -8.56 -10.58 -5.18
C ILE A 175 -9.15 -11.74 -5.98
N ILE A 176 -8.35 -12.71 -6.40
CA ILE A 176 -8.79 -13.88 -7.19
C ILE A 176 -9.60 -14.84 -6.35
N SER A 177 -9.18 -15.07 -5.10
CA SER A 177 -9.88 -16.00 -4.18
C SER A 177 -11.15 -15.41 -3.56
N GLY A 178 -11.39 -14.11 -3.69
CA GLY A 178 -12.52 -13.42 -3.08
C GLY A 178 -12.47 -13.36 -1.54
N LYS A 179 -11.25 -13.40 -0.99
CA LYS A 179 -10.99 -13.41 0.45
C LYS A 179 -10.60 -12.03 0.96
#